data_6e9f8f8c498697476a1e533f45437d70
#
_entry.id   6e9f8f8c498697476a1e533f45437d70
#
_cell.length_a   1.000
_cell.length_b   1.000
_cell.length_c   1.000
_cell.angle_alpha   90.00
_cell.angle_beta   90.00
_cell.angle_gamma   90.00
#
_symmetry.space_group_name_H-M   'P 1'
#
loop_
_entity.id
_entity.type
_entity.pdbx_description
1 polymer ?
#
loop_
_entity_poly.entity_id
_entity_poly.type
_entity_poly.pdbx_seq_one_letter_code
_entity_poly.pdbx_strand_id
1 'polypeptide(L)'
;VTPEREAFAYFSQPIHRSPNVLFVNRRNAERFRFNSLEQLSHSPFRLGIQIGVVYSTEYVALLKQPDFQKRTVAISERRGGWQMIKAGRLDGMIADEVTALLELQQLGLSADITRSPLVVSEEPSAAAFSRKSTDPQFVSRFNQTLAEVIDDGTYVLIAQRHMPCPVSAASLGCQQAARE
;
A
#
# COMPACT_ATOMS: atom_id res chain seq x y z
N VAL A 1 -5.02 10.89 6.13
CA VAL A 1 -5.96 11.89 6.63
C VAL A 1 -5.76 13.17 5.84
N THR A 2 -6.84 13.84 5.37
CA THR A 2 -6.76 15.09 4.61
C THR A 2 -7.58 16.19 5.30
N PRO A 3 -7.22 17.49 5.15
CA PRO A 3 -7.95 18.60 5.74
C PRO A 3 -9.45 18.61 5.39
N GLU A 4 -9.80 18.24 4.16
CA GLU A 4 -11.21 18.16 3.74
C GLU A 4 -11.98 17.11 4.53
N ARG A 5 -11.35 15.97 4.87
CA ARG A 5 -11.97 14.91 5.67
C ARG A 5 -12.07 15.29 7.14
N GLU A 6 -11.12 16.05 7.66
CA GLU A 6 -11.17 16.57 9.04
C GLU A 6 -12.32 17.52 9.28
N ALA A 7 -12.86 18.17 8.24
CA ALA A 7 -14.04 19.02 8.35
C ALA A 7 -15.31 18.26 8.80
N PHE A 8 -15.44 16.97 8.47
CA PHE A 8 -16.65 16.17 8.77
C PHE A 8 -16.39 14.90 9.59
N ALA A 9 -15.14 14.52 9.84
CA ALA A 9 -14.78 13.35 10.62
C ALA A 9 -13.71 13.64 11.66
N TYR A 10 -13.75 12.90 12.79
CA TYR A 10 -12.65 12.72 13.71
C TYR A 10 -11.86 11.50 13.28
N PHE A 11 -10.55 11.52 13.51
CA PHE A 11 -9.67 10.39 13.19
C PHE A 11 -9.03 9.84 14.47
N SER A 12 -8.90 8.52 14.52
CA SER A 12 -8.14 7.86 15.59
C SER A 12 -6.63 8.04 15.41
N GLN A 13 -5.87 7.57 16.38
CA GLN A 13 -4.48 7.20 16.16
C GLN A 13 -4.37 6.14 15.06
N PRO A 14 -3.18 5.96 14.44
CA PRO A 14 -2.95 4.91 13.46
C PRO A 14 -3.36 3.53 13.99
N ILE A 15 -4.17 2.82 13.21
CA ILE A 15 -4.59 1.45 13.51
C ILE A 15 -3.85 0.41 12.67
N HIS A 16 -3.32 0.84 11.52
CA HIS A 16 -2.65 -0.05 10.60
C HIS A 16 -1.70 0.73 9.69
N ARG A 17 -0.56 0.11 9.35
CA ARG A 17 0.39 0.62 8.36
C ARG A 17 0.58 -0.42 7.27
N SER A 18 0.30 -0.03 6.05
CA SER A 18 0.58 -0.82 4.86
C SER A 18 1.07 0.14 3.77
N PRO A 19 2.36 0.11 3.44
CA PRO A 19 2.89 0.99 2.42
C PRO A 19 2.36 0.62 1.03
N ASN A 20 2.20 1.62 0.17
CA ASN A 20 2.04 1.37 -1.25
C ASN A 20 3.41 1.15 -1.88
N VAL A 21 3.63 -0.03 -2.42
CA VAL A 21 4.92 -0.45 -2.97
C VAL A 21 4.79 -0.90 -4.42
N LEU A 22 5.90 -0.88 -5.15
CA LEU A 22 5.94 -1.42 -6.49
C LEU A 22 6.09 -2.94 -6.42
N PHE A 23 5.21 -3.66 -7.10
CA PHE A 23 5.32 -5.09 -7.38
C PHE A 23 5.75 -5.29 -8.83
N VAL A 24 6.68 -6.22 -9.05
CA VAL A 24 7.28 -6.48 -10.36
C VAL A 24 7.27 -7.98 -10.69
N ASN A 25 7.36 -8.31 -11.97
CA ASN A 25 7.62 -9.70 -12.38
C ASN A 25 8.96 -10.14 -11.80
N ARG A 26 8.99 -11.26 -11.07
CA ARG A 26 10.18 -11.78 -10.40
C ARG A 26 11.36 -12.00 -11.35
N ARG A 27 11.09 -12.42 -12.60
CA ARG A 27 12.14 -12.63 -13.61
C ARG A 27 12.87 -11.35 -13.99
N ASN A 28 12.25 -10.19 -13.77
CA ASN A 28 12.78 -8.88 -14.12
C ASN A 28 13.13 -8.03 -12.89
N ALA A 29 13.05 -8.58 -11.67
CA ALA A 29 13.19 -7.83 -10.42
C ALA A 29 14.56 -7.11 -10.33
N GLU A 30 15.65 -7.80 -10.70
CA GLU A 30 17.00 -7.21 -10.69
C GLU A 30 17.16 -6.10 -11.74
N ARG A 31 16.53 -6.27 -12.91
CA ARG A 31 16.56 -5.24 -13.97
C ARG A 31 15.82 -3.97 -13.56
N PHE A 32 14.77 -4.10 -12.76
CA PHE A 32 13.85 -3.03 -12.37
C PHE A 32 13.92 -2.74 -10.86
N ARG A 33 15.13 -2.70 -10.32
CA ARG A 33 15.39 -2.35 -8.93
C ARG A 33 15.45 -0.84 -8.75
N PHE A 34 14.29 -0.22 -8.64
CA PHE A 34 14.15 1.22 -8.42
C PHE A 34 14.14 1.56 -6.93
N ASN A 35 14.73 2.72 -6.59
CA ASN A 35 14.69 3.31 -5.25
C ASN A 35 13.84 4.58 -5.20
N SER A 36 13.42 5.11 -6.37
CA SER A 36 12.55 6.28 -6.45
C SER A 36 11.61 6.20 -7.67
N LEU A 37 10.50 6.94 -7.62
CA LEU A 37 9.60 7.12 -8.75
C LEU A 37 10.28 7.82 -9.93
N GLU A 38 11.23 8.70 -9.66
CA GLU A 38 12.02 9.36 -10.69
C GLU A 38 12.84 8.36 -11.52
N GLN A 39 13.56 7.42 -10.87
CA GLN A 39 14.28 6.36 -11.58
C GLN A 39 13.33 5.51 -12.43
N LEU A 40 12.17 5.16 -11.90
CA LEU A 40 11.14 4.44 -12.64
C LEU A 40 10.68 5.24 -13.86
N SER A 41 10.48 6.55 -13.71
CA SER A 41 9.98 7.43 -14.78
C SER A 41 10.96 7.57 -15.97
N HIS A 42 12.26 7.44 -15.74
CA HIS A 42 13.28 7.49 -16.78
C HIS A 42 13.61 6.12 -17.42
N SER A 43 12.94 5.08 -16.98
CA SER A 43 13.13 3.71 -17.49
C SER A 43 12.05 3.35 -18.54
N PRO A 44 12.23 2.31 -19.34
CA PRO A 44 11.20 1.80 -20.25
C PRO A 44 10.12 0.97 -19.55
N PHE A 45 9.98 1.10 -18.23
CA PHE A 45 9.06 0.31 -17.41
C PHE A 45 7.59 0.59 -17.76
N ARG A 46 6.82 -0.47 -18.03
CA ARG A 46 5.38 -0.40 -18.29
C ARG A 46 4.62 -0.57 -16.99
N LEU A 47 4.13 0.54 -16.44
CA LEU A 47 3.47 0.61 -15.15
C LEU A 47 1.95 0.42 -15.28
N GLY A 48 1.40 -0.57 -14.57
CA GLY A 48 -0.03 -0.65 -14.32
C GLY A 48 -0.46 0.38 -13.28
N ILE A 49 -1.45 1.20 -13.58
CA ILE A 49 -2.01 2.20 -12.68
C ILE A 49 -3.48 1.90 -12.41
N GLN A 50 -3.84 1.79 -11.13
CA GLN A 50 -5.23 1.54 -10.75
C GLN A 50 -6.07 2.81 -10.91
N ILE A 51 -7.18 2.72 -11.65
CA ILE A 51 -8.10 3.85 -11.89
C ILE A 51 -8.64 4.36 -10.56
N GLY A 52 -8.59 5.70 -10.38
CA GLY A 52 -9.13 6.37 -9.20
C GLY A 52 -8.24 6.32 -7.95
N VAL A 53 -7.04 5.72 -8.02
CA VAL A 53 -6.10 5.66 -6.90
C VAL A 53 -5.00 6.71 -7.05
N VAL A 54 -4.79 7.47 -5.98
CA VAL A 54 -3.69 8.44 -5.84
C VAL A 54 -2.75 7.91 -4.75
N TYR A 55 -1.49 7.64 -5.11
CA TYR A 55 -0.51 7.07 -4.18
C TYR A 55 0.30 8.14 -3.45
N SER A 56 0.73 9.19 -4.16
CA SER A 56 1.50 10.31 -3.59
C SER A 56 1.41 11.54 -4.50
N THR A 57 1.82 12.71 -3.98
CA THR A 57 1.91 13.94 -4.77
C THR A 57 2.95 13.84 -5.89
N GLU A 58 4.09 13.18 -5.62
CA GLU A 58 5.12 12.90 -6.60
C GLU A 58 4.58 12.03 -7.75
N TYR A 59 3.86 10.95 -7.43
CA TYR A 59 3.20 10.10 -8.41
C TYR A 59 2.24 10.89 -9.31
N VAL A 60 1.42 11.78 -8.73
CA VAL A 60 0.50 12.64 -9.49
C VAL A 60 1.27 13.59 -10.42
N ALA A 61 2.41 14.13 -9.95
CA ALA A 61 3.26 15.00 -10.78
C ALA A 61 3.84 14.23 -11.98
N LEU A 62 4.29 12.99 -11.78
CA LEU A 62 4.79 12.13 -12.85
C LEU A 62 3.72 11.76 -13.87
N LEU A 63 2.48 11.49 -13.44
CA LEU A 63 1.38 11.21 -14.36
C LEU A 63 1.04 12.36 -15.33
N LYS A 64 1.46 13.59 -15.00
CA LYS A 64 1.31 14.75 -15.90
C LYS A 64 2.37 14.82 -16.99
N GLN A 65 3.45 14.03 -16.89
CA GLN A 65 4.53 13.99 -17.90
C GLN A 65 4.11 13.10 -19.08
N PRO A 66 4.06 13.63 -20.33
CA PRO A 66 3.54 12.87 -21.48
C PRO A 66 4.30 11.55 -21.74
N ASP A 67 5.62 11.55 -21.56
CA ASP A 67 6.44 10.36 -21.81
C ASP A 67 6.29 9.29 -20.73
N PHE A 68 6.00 9.68 -19.49
CA PHE A 68 5.63 8.74 -18.44
C PHE A 68 4.23 8.17 -18.69
N GLN A 69 3.27 9.02 -19.04
CA GLN A 69 1.88 8.64 -19.29
C GLN A 69 1.76 7.60 -20.43
N LYS A 70 2.55 7.71 -21.49
CA LYS A 70 2.57 6.74 -22.61
C LYS A 70 2.95 5.31 -22.17
N ARG A 71 3.62 5.16 -21.04
CA ARG A 71 4.08 3.88 -20.49
C ARG A 71 3.22 3.38 -19.34
N THR A 72 2.14 4.10 -19.02
CA THR A 72 1.17 3.67 -18.02
C THR A 72 -0.01 2.98 -18.69
N VAL A 73 -0.52 1.94 -18.04
CA VAL A 73 -1.71 1.18 -18.49
C VAL A 73 -2.74 1.24 -17.39
N ALA A 74 -3.90 1.80 -17.70
CA ALA A 74 -5.01 1.89 -16.76
C ALA A 74 -5.59 0.50 -16.42
N ILE A 75 -5.70 0.19 -15.15
CA ILE A 75 -6.19 -1.07 -14.61
C ILE A 75 -7.47 -0.80 -13.81
N SER A 76 -8.59 -1.40 -14.22
CA SER A 76 -9.85 -1.32 -13.49
C SER A 76 -9.84 -2.24 -12.25
N GLU A 77 -9.29 -3.44 -12.41
CA GLU A 77 -9.24 -4.45 -11.36
C GLU A 77 -7.81 -4.98 -11.19
N ARG A 78 -7.28 -4.96 -9.96
CA ARG A 78 -5.92 -5.43 -9.66
C ARG A 78 -5.67 -6.88 -10.08
N ARG A 79 -6.68 -7.76 -9.96
CA ARG A 79 -6.59 -9.16 -10.40
C ARG A 79 -6.17 -9.28 -11.87
N GLY A 80 -6.74 -8.44 -12.75
CA GLY A 80 -6.34 -8.36 -14.15
C GLY A 80 -4.91 -7.86 -14.31
N GLY A 81 -4.51 -6.85 -13.52
CA GLY A 81 -3.15 -6.32 -13.50
C GLY A 81 -2.11 -7.38 -13.12
N TRP A 82 -2.37 -8.19 -12.08
CA TRP A 82 -1.47 -9.29 -11.70
C TRP A 82 -1.27 -10.31 -12.82
N GLN A 83 -2.34 -10.68 -13.54
CA GLN A 83 -2.23 -11.58 -14.68
C GLN A 83 -1.45 -10.95 -15.85
N MET A 84 -1.60 -9.65 -16.08
CA MET A 84 -0.83 -8.94 -17.11
C MET A 84 0.66 -8.88 -16.77
N ILE A 85 1.04 -8.74 -15.50
CA ILE A 85 2.44 -8.79 -15.03
C ILE A 85 3.00 -10.20 -15.27
N LYS A 86 2.27 -11.26 -14.87
CA LYS A 86 2.66 -12.65 -15.12
C LYS A 86 2.91 -12.92 -16.59
N ALA A 87 2.00 -12.45 -17.46
CA ALA A 87 2.07 -12.60 -18.91
C ALA A 87 3.12 -11.70 -19.59
N GLY A 88 3.84 -10.86 -18.84
CA GLY A 88 4.83 -9.92 -19.38
C GLY A 88 4.23 -8.77 -20.21
N ARG A 89 2.94 -8.49 -20.06
CA ARG A 89 2.26 -7.36 -20.71
C ARG A 89 2.47 -6.05 -19.93
N LEU A 90 2.65 -6.15 -18.61
CA LEU A 90 3.11 -5.11 -17.69
C LEU A 90 4.42 -5.54 -17.04
N ASP A 91 5.24 -4.58 -16.66
CA ASP A 91 6.46 -4.86 -15.91
C ASP A 91 6.20 -4.84 -14.40
N GLY A 92 5.21 -4.07 -13.96
CA GLY A 92 4.74 -4.04 -12.57
C GLY A 92 3.57 -3.12 -12.31
N MET A 93 3.15 -3.06 -11.04
CA MET A 93 2.02 -2.25 -10.56
C MET A 93 2.28 -1.80 -9.13
N ILE A 94 1.86 -0.57 -8.80
CA ILE A 94 1.86 -0.07 -7.42
C ILE A 94 0.60 -0.58 -6.71
N ALA A 95 0.76 -1.10 -5.50
CA ALA A 95 -0.36 -1.54 -4.69
C ALA A 95 -0.02 -1.47 -3.19
N ASP A 96 -1.05 -1.43 -2.35
CA ASP A 96 -0.96 -1.66 -0.92
C ASP A 96 -0.33 -3.03 -0.64
N GLU A 97 0.72 -3.06 0.19
CA GLU A 97 1.56 -4.25 0.38
C GLU A 97 0.78 -5.44 0.91
N VAL A 98 0.00 -5.25 1.97
CA VAL A 98 -0.76 -6.33 2.61
C VAL A 98 -1.81 -6.89 1.65
N THR A 99 -2.58 -6.01 1.04
CA THR A 99 -3.61 -6.42 0.08
C THR A 99 -3.03 -7.14 -1.13
N ALA A 100 -1.90 -6.64 -1.68
CA ALA A 100 -1.23 -7.28 -2.80
C ALA A 100 -0.72 -8.69 -2.45
N LEU A 101 -0.09 -8.86 -1.29
CA LEU A 101 0.41 -10.17 -0.85
C LEU A 101 -0.73 -11.18 -0.70
N LEU A 102 -1.87 -10.77 -0.12
CA LEU A 102 -3.07 -11.62 -0.01
C LEU A 102 -3.62 -11.99 -1.38
N GLU A 103 -3.76 -11.02 -2.29
CA GLU A 103 -4.25 -11.27 -3.65
C GLU A 103 -3.33 -12.21 -4.43
N LEU A 104 -2.01 -12.01 -4.34
CA LEU A 104 -1.02 -12.86 -5.01
C LEU A 104 -1.05 -14.28 -4.47
N GLN A 105 -1.22 -14.45 -3.16
CA GLN A 105 -1.37 -15.78 -2.54
C GLN A 105 -2.64 -16.47 -3.04
N GLN A 106 -3.79 -15.79 -3.02
CA GLN A 106 -5.08 -16.32 -3.49
C GLN A 106 -5.07 -16.70 -4.97
N LEU A 107 -4.29 -15.97 -5.78
CA LEU A 107 -4.15 -16.21 -7.21
C LEU A 107 -3.07 -17.23 -7.57
N GLY A 108 -2.29 -17.72 -6.60
CA GLY A 108 -1.15 -18.60 -6.84
C GLY A 108 -0.01 -17.91 -7.60
N LEU A 109 0.15 -16.58 -7.44
CA LEU A 109 1.12 -15.76 -8.18
C LEU A 109 2.33 -15.33 -7.33
N SER A 110 2.43 -15.74 -6.07
CA SER A 110 3.52 -15.37 -5.17
C SER A 110 4.90 -15.80 -5.66
N ALA A 111 4.98 -16.85 -6.50
CA ALA A 111 6.23 -17.27 -7.12
C ALA A 111 6.61 -16.43 -8.36
N ASP A 112 5.63 -15.82 -9.03
CA ASP A 112 5.83 -15.08 -10.28
C ASP A 112 6.07 -13.58 -10.05
N ILE A 113 5.49 -13.01 -8.98
CA ILE A 113 5.48 -11.57 -8.71
C ILE A 113 6.10 -11.33 -7.33
N THR A 114 6.92 -10.30 -7.23
CA THR A 114 7.63 -9.95 -5.99
C THR A 114 7.56 -8.46 -5.72
N ARG A 115 7.67 -8.10 -4.44
CA ARG A 115 7.85 -6.73 -3.98
C ARG A 115 9.21 -6.20 -4.46
N SER A 116 9.22 -4.97 -4.96
CA SER A 116 10.44 -4.19 -5.22
C SER A 116 10.81 -3.35 -3.99
N PRO A 117 12.05 -2.85 -3.87
CA PRO A 117 12.42 -1.93 -2.80
C PRO A 117 11.72 -0.57 -2.86
N LEU A 118 11.11 -0.22 -4.00
CA LEU A 118 10.46 1.08 -4.17
C LEU A 118 9.17 1.17 -3.34
N VAL A 119 9.20 2.02 -2.33
CA VAL A 119 8.04 2.46 -1.55
C VAL A 119 7.55 3.80 -2.11
N VAL A 120 6.27 3.87 -2.45
CA VAL A 120 5.65 5.06 -3.07
C VAL A 120 4.96 5.94 -2.05
N SER A 121 4.37 5.33 -1.01
CA SER A 121 3.79 6.03 0.14
C SER A 121 3.68 5.11 1.35
N GLU A 122 3.79 5.69 2.55
CA GLU A 122 3.73 4.97 3.84
C GLU A 122 2.67 5.56 4.78
N GLU A 123 1.63 6.17 4.24
CA GLU A 123 0.59 6.81 5.04
C GLU A 123 -0.15 5.80 5.91
N PRO A 124 -0.20 6.00 7.24
CA PRO A 124 -0.92 5.11 8.12
C PRO A 124 -2.43 5.24 7.93
N SER A 125 -3.14 4.14 8.13
CA SER A 125 -4.59 4.11 8.18
C SER A 125 -5.10 4.42 9.58
N ALA A 126 -6.18 5.21 9.67
CA ALA A 126 -6.86 5.54 10.91
C ALA A 126 -8.37 5.27 10.77
N ALA A 127 -9.05 4.98 11.88
CA ALA A 127 -10.49 4.93 11.91
C ALA A 127 -11.06 6.35 11.79
N ALA A 128 -12.09 6.51 10.95
CA ALA A 128 -12.80 7.77 10.77
C ALA A 128 -14.19 7.72 11.44
N PHE A 129 -14.49 8.68 12.27
CA PHE A 129 -15.75 8.80 13.00
C PHE A 129 -16.49 10.07 12.58
N SER A 130 -17.75 9.94 12.17
CA SER A 130 -18.55 11.08 11.74
C SER A 130 -18.75 12.09 12.87
N ARG A 131 -18.41 13.35 12.64
CA ARG A 131 -18.68 14.44 13.61
C ARG A 131 -20.16 14.65 13.89
N LYS A 132 -21.06 14.20 13.00
CA LYS A 132 -22.51 14.31 13.18
C LYS A 132 -23.06 13.32 14.20
N SER A 133 -22.40 12.18 14.39
CA SER A 133 -22.92 11.07 15.21
C SER A 133 -21.96 10.59 16.29
N THR A 134 -20.77 11.16 16.38
CA THR A 134 -19.75 10.72 17.34
C THR A 134 -19.28 11.88 18.21
N ASP A 135 -19.26 11.66 19.50
CA ASP A 135 -18.68 12.56 20.50
C ASP A 135 -17.14 12.48 20.43
N PRO A 136 -16.40 13.61 20.49
CA PRO A 136 -14.96 13.63 20.61
C PRO A 136 -14.40 12.78 21.75
N GLN A 137 -15.12 12.69 22.87
CA GLN A 137 -14.74 11.85 24.02
C GLN A 137 -14.74 10.35 23.67
N PHE A 138 -15.62 9.91 22.77
CA PHE A 138 -15.61 8.54 22.26
C PHE A 138 -14.30 8.25 21.53
N VAL A 139 -13.83 9.16 20.68
CA VAL A 139 -12.55 8.99 19.95
C VAL A 139 -11.38 8.95 20.91
N SER A 140 -11.38 9.74 21.97
CA SER A 140 -10.35 9.69 23.02
C SER A 140 -10.34 8.33 23.72
N ARG A 141 -11.51 7.81 24.12
CA ARG A 141 -11.61 6.46 24.72
C ARG A 141 -11.17 5.37 23.75
N PHE A 142 -11.58 5.47 22.47
CA PHE A 142 -11.13 4.55 21.44
C PHE A 142 -9.61 4.51 21.32
N ASN A 143 -8.95 5.69 21.28
CA ASN A 143 -7.51 5.77 21.19
C ASN A 143 -6.80 5.20 22.43
N GLN A 144 -7.35 5.41 23.61
CA GLN A 144 -6.82 4.82 24.84
C GLN A 144 -6.92 3.29 24.80
N THR A 145 -8.08 2.74 24.47
CA THR A 145 -8.26 1.28 24.36
C THR A 145 -7.39 0.70 23.26
N LEU A 146 -7.22 1.42 22.12
CA LEU A 146 -6.32 0.98 21.06
C LEU A 146 -4.87 0.88 21.55
N ALA A 147 -4.40 1.86 22.32
CA ALA A 147 -3.06 1.82 22.90
C ALA A 147 -2.91 0.61 23.86
N GLU A 148 -3.88 0.37 24.73
CA GLU A 148 -3.89 -0.79 25.65
C GLU A 148 -3.82 -2.11 24.87
N VAL A 149 -4.61 -2.26 23.80
CA VAL A 149 -4.65 -3.46 22.92
C VAL A 149 -3.33 -3.66 22.16
N ILE A 150 -2.63 -2.57 21.82
CA ILE A 150 -1.30 -2.65 21.20
C ILE A 150 -0.26 -3.08 22.24
N ASP A 151 -0.28 -2.47 23.42
CA ASP A 151 0.71 -2.66 24.49
C ASP A 151 0.63 -4.07 25.11
N ASP A 152 -0.57 -4.62 25.26
CA ASP A 152 -0.78 -5.97 25.82
C ASP A 152 -0.55 -7.10 24.79
N GLY A 153 -0.24 -6.77 23.53
CA GLY A 153 0.02 -7.72 22.45
C GLY A 153 -1.22 -8.29 21.76
N THR A 154 -2.42 -7.93 22.20
CA THR A 154 -3.69 -8.38 21.59
C THR A 154 -3.78 -7.98 20.13
N TYR A 155 -3.34 -6.75 19.78
CA TYR A 155 -3.26 -6.28 18.39
C TYR A 155 -2.46 -7.26 17.52
N VAL A 156 -1.26 -7.64 17.95
CA VAL A 156 -0.37 -8.54 17.20
C VAL A 156 -1.02 -9.90 17.01
N LEU A 157 -1.65 -10.45 18.06
CA LEU A 157 -2.35 -11.75 18.00
C LEU A 157 -3.51 -11.74 16.99
N ILE A 158 -4.28 -10.66 16.95
CA ILE A 158 -5.39 -10.50 16.00
C ILE A 158 -4.82 -10.34 14.59
N ALA A 159 -3.88 -9.42 14.40
CA ALA A 159 -3.32 -9.11 13.09
C ALA A 159 -2.64 -10.32 12.44
N GLN A 160 -1.89 -11.12 13.17
CA GLN A 160 -1.23 -12.34 12.67
C GLN A 160 -2.18 -13.38 12.09
N ARG A 161 -3.45 -13.39 12.52
CA ARG A 161 -4.47 -14.31 11.98
C ARG A 161 -4.95 -13.92 10.59
N HIS A 162 -4.78 -12.65 10.20
CA HIS A 162 -5.35 -12.08 8.99
C HIS A 162 -4.30 -11.50 8.02
N MET A 163 -3.08 -11.28 8.50
CA MET A 163 -1.99 -10.73 7.69
C MET A 163 -1.18 -11.83 7.00
N PRO A 164 -0.73 -11.62 5.76
CA PRO A 164 0.07 -12.58 5.00
C PRO A 164 1.56 -12.55 5.39
N CYS A 165 1.92 -11.90 6.47
CA CYS A 165 3.28 -11.57 6.88
C CYS A 165 3.39 -11.52 8.41
N PRO A 166 4.59 -11.65 9.00
CA PRO A 166 4.81 -11.36 10.41
C PRO A 166 4.45 -9.90 10.74
N VAL A 167 3.79 -9.69 11.88
CA VAL A 167 3.34 -8.36 12.35
C VAL A 167 4.02 -8.02 13.66
N SER A 168 4.30 -6.74 13.91
CA SER A 168 4.74 -6.24 15.22
C SER A 168 3.92 -5.03 15.67
N ALA A 169 3.87 -4.81 16.99
CA ALA A 169 3.23 -3.64 17.58
C ALA A 169 3.89 -2.33 17.08
N ALA A 170 5.20 -2.32 16.92
CA ALA A 170 5.95 -1.13 16.46
C ALA A 170 5.64 -0.76 15.01
N SER A 171 5.44 -1.76 14.12
CA SER A 171 5.14 -1.50 12.71
C SER A 171 3.66 -1.25 12.46
N LEU A 172 2.77 -1.73 13.31
CA LEU A 172 1.31 -1.79 13.07
C LEU A 172 0.94 -2.41 11.72
N GLY A 173 1.77 -3.29 11.19
CA GLY A 173 1.64 -3.91 9.88
C GLY A 173 2.71 -4.96 9.65
N CYS A 174 2.96 -5.31 8.40
CA CYS A 174 4.02 -6.24 8.03
C CYS A 174 5.38 -5.77 8.53
N GLN A 175 6.14 -6.64 9.18
CA GLN A 175 7.54 -6.38 9.46
C GLN A 175 8.26 -6.30 8.11
N GLN A 176 8.88 -5.17 7.84
CA GLN A 176 9.78 -5.07 6.69
C GLN A 176 10.96 -6.01 6.95
N ALA A 177 11.25 -6.90 5.99
CA ALA A 177 12.53 -7.63 6.02
C ALA A 177 13.65 -6.59 6.16
N ALA A 178 14.59 -6.85 7.08
CA ALA A 178 15.74 -5.96 7.28
C ALA A 178 16.31 -5.60 5.90
N ARG A 179 16.51 -4.32 5.67
CA ARG A 179 17.17 -3.83 4.45
C ARG A 179 18.63 -4.28 4.55
N GLU A 180 18.97 -5.41 3.90
CA GLU A 180 20.35 -5.79 3.66
C GLU A 180 20.99 -4.88 2.61
#